data_b7eecd567cf5def4f59421a6a394a2f0
#
_entry.id   b7eecd567cf5def4f59421a6a394a2f0
#
_cell.length_a   1.000
_cell.length_b   1.000
_cell.length_c   1.000
_cell.angle_alpha   90.00
_cell.angle_beta   90.00
_cell.angle_gamma   90.00
#
_symmetry.space_group_name_H-M   'P 1'
#
loop_
_entity.id
_entity.type
_entity.pdbx_description
1 polymer ?
#
loop_
_entity_poly.entity_id
_entity_poly.type
_entity_poly.pdbx_seq_one_letter_code
_entity_poly.pdbx_strand_id
1 'polypeptide(L)'
;MTPVQFDGCVGWLHEGTRTHGIVICEPLGHEALWLHKLVRSLAEHLSERGFPVLRFHYPASGDSLGDESDPGRFGQMLGSVRSAVHALRERVALDRLTLIGVRAGAAVALLAADGIPGLTRFVALAPVVRGRGYLRELSVVAQHWLDNAPPTVRGAVRDEKPLNILGHTYPDDLVDALRRIDLLQAARQSGTLPARALLVDAPYGDSAMLSDALQARGVAVSVHACADWAAAMREPHWSRWPAALLDTIAGWFDDDPEPAVNAPARCLDPGVVLTGKGSVERIVRVGPQQLVGVLCEPTDDIMRAAAPTLLITNTAANSRVADGRFAVRLARSLAAQGICSLRIDASGIGDSGTHARDDQSDIPYSDQVITDMVSAAEWLKEAGHHKVVTFGICSGAYTSLHAASSGQLAGAIAINLPVFVWPRGETLANVIKNQTNSMRGYLASLRSIGKWRRLLRSGRDLRPVLRGLTRFVADFMWVPVMRAAERVGWCPGKDTPRGLLRDMSARGIRTHLIYGTFDPGVDTLVRHFGPASRAFARLPNMSVDLRDAVDHSLYGTAAAQYVIDRCTGLLAGWRAPAELAATEKTKRVMASHSRKRRTESTL
;
A
#
# COMPACT_ATOMS: atom_id res chain seq x y z
N MET A 1 -16.56 9.55 -8.59
CA MET A 1 -15.09 9.73 -8.72
C MET A 1 -14.63 8.96 -9.94
N THR A 2 -13.91 9.66 -10.84
CA THR A 2 -13.47 9.18 -12.16
C THR A 2 -11.93 9.17 -12.21
N PRO A 3 -11.28 8.08 -12.66
CA PRO A 3 -9.84 8.05 -12.81
C PRO A 3 -9.40 8.96 -13.96
N VAL A 4 -8.29 9.64 -13.80
CA VAL A 4 -7.70 10.52 -14.81
C VAL A 4 -6.22 10.25 -14.97
N GLN A 5 -5.71 10.48 -16.18
CA GLN A 5 -4.30 10.36 -16.52
C GLN A 5 -3.79 11.66 -17.13
N PHE A 6 -2.58 12.06 -16.75
CA PHE A 6 -1.82 13.17 -17.33
C PHE A 6 -0.33 12.97 -17.05
N ASP A 7 0.53 13.20 -18.03
CA ASP A 7 2.01 13.14 -17.92
C ASP A 7 2.53 11.90 -17.14
N GLY A 8 1.92 10.73 -17.35
CA GLY A 8 2.28 9.51 -16.63
C GLY A 8 1.80 9.45 -15.17
N CYS A 9 1.12 10.47 -14.68
CA CYS A 9 0.47 10.48 -13.38
C CYS A 9 -0.93 9.89 -13.45
N VAL A 10 -1.35 9.27 -12.35
CA VAL A 10 -2.72 8.82 -12.09
C VAL A 10 -3.36 9.72 -11.06
N GLY A 11 -4.57 10.15 -11.32
CA GLY A 11 -5.38 10.92 -10.39
C GLY A 11 -6.84 10.46 -10.36
N TRP A 12 -7.59 11.04 -9.45
CA TRP A 12 -9.01 10.80 -9.25
C TRP A 12 -9.74 12.13 -9.23
N LEU A 13 -10.61 12.35 -10.21
CA LEU A 13 -11.49 13.50 -10.27
C LEU A 13 -12.77 13.19 -9.49
N HIS A 14 -13.01 13.94 -8.45
CA HIS A 14 -14.29 14.02 -7.76
C HIS A 14 -15.07 15.15 -8.40
N GLU A 15 -16.23 14.84 -8.94
CA GLU A 15 -17.05 15.80 -9.71
C GLU A 15 -17.61 16.89 -8.81
N GLY A 16 -17.80 18.06 -9.37
CA GLY A 16 -18.41 19.22 -8.71
C GLY A 16 -19.11 20.11 -9.71
N THR A 17 -19.93 21.01 -9.22
CA THR A 17 -20.75 21.93 -10.03
C THR A 17 -20.24 23.35 -10.03
N ARG A 18 -19.25 23.68 -9.16
CA ARG A 18 -18.66 25.03 -9.05
C ARG A 18 -17.56 25.24 -10.09
N THR A 19 -17.29 26.49 -10.42
CA THR A 19 -16.15 26.90 -11.25
C THR A 19 -14.85 27.07 -10.46
N HIS A 20 -14.87 26.79 -9.17
CA HIS A 20 -13.72 26.80 -8.29
C HIS A 20 -13.15 25.38 -8.14
N GLY A 21 -12.05 25.10 -8.81
CA GLY A 21 -11.38 23.80 -8.77
C GLY A 21 -10.41 23.64 -7.60
N ILE A 22 -10.24 22.41 -7.15
CA ILE A 22 -9.31 22.07 -6.08
C ILE A 22 -8.36 20.98 -6.57
N VAL A 23 -7.04 21.17 -6.36
CA VAL A 23 -6.03 20.13 -6.57
C VAL A 23 -5.41 19.78 -5.22
N ILE A 24 -5.42 18.49 -4.86
CA ILE A 24 -4.82 17.99 -3.62
C ILE A 24 -3.44 17.40 -3.91
N CYS A 25 -2.44 17.99 -3.30
CA CYS A 25 -1.05 17.55 -3.29
C CYS A 25 -0.81 16.61 -2.11
N GLU A 26 -0.66 15.32 -2.39
CA GLU A 26 -0.56 14.26 -1.39
C GLU A 26 0.75 14.31 -0.59
N PRO A 27 0.82 13.64 0.58
CA PRO A 27 2.07 13.41 1.30
C PRO A 27 3.06 12.55 0.51
N LEU A 28 4.28 12.37 1.04
CA LEU A 28 5.32 11.56 0.42
C LEU A 28 5.53 10.23 1.16
N GLY A 29 5.96 9.21 0.42
CA GLY A 29 6.38 7.91 0.97
C GLY A 29 5.27 7.23 1.77
N HIS A 30 5.61 6.70 2.95
CA HIS A 30 4.66 6.00 3.82
C HIS A 30 3.52 6.90 4.31
N GLU A 31 3.73 8.21 4.46
CA GLU A 31 2.69 9.15 4.86
C GLU A 31 1.55 9.20 3.82
N ALA A 32 1.86 9.03 2.52
CA ALA A 32 0.84 8.98 1.47
C ALA A 32 -0.11 7.77 1.67
N LEU A 33 0.43 6.63 2.07
CA LEU A 33 -0.36 5.44 2.36
C LEU A 33 -1.18 5.62 3.65
N TRP A 34 -0.58 6.15 4.71
CA TRP A 34 -1.24 6.33 6.01
C TRP A 34 -2.37 7.37 5.96
N LEU A 35 -2.20 8.44 5.19
CA LEU A 35 -3.16 9.52 5.05
C LEU A 35 -4.09 9.38 3.84
N HIS A 36 -3.96 8.29 3.05
CA HIS A 36 -4.80 8.07 1.86
C HIS A 36 -6.30 8.21 2.16
N LYS A 37 -6.76 7.57 3.25
CA LYS A 37 -8.15 7.63 3.68
C LYS A 37 -8.60 9.06 4.02
N LEU A 38 -7.78 9.84 4.72
CA LEU A 38 -8.07 11.25 5.03
C LEU A 38 -8.14 12.10 3.75
N VAL A 39 -7.16 11.96 2.86
CA VAL A 39 -7.11 12.71 1.59
C VAL A 39 -8.31 12.41 0.72
N ARG A 40 -8.67 11.13 0.60
CA ARG A 40 -9.86 10.71 -0.13
C ARG A 40 -11.14 11.28 0.48
N SER A 41 -11.31 11.16 1.81
CA SER A 41 -12.49 11.67 2.50
C SER A 41 -12.62 13.17 2.39
N LEU A 42 -11.50 13.91 2.43
CA LEU A 42 -11.51 15.35 2.20
C LEU A 42 -11.97 15.69 0.77
N ALA A 43 -11.47 14.95 -0.23
CA ALA A 43 -11.89 15.16 -1.61
C ALA A 43 -13.38 14.86 -1.83
N GLU A 44 -13.90 13.78 -1.24
CA GLU A 44 -15.32 13.43 -1.27
C GLU A 44 -16.18 14.52 -0.59
N HIS A 45 -15.78 14.95 0.60
CA HIS A 45 -16.49 15.97 1.37
C HIS A 45 -16.55 17.35 0.67
N LEU A 46 -15.47 17.76 0.00
CA LEU A 46 -15.44 18.98 -0.78
C LEU A 46 -16.26 18.86 -2.09
N SER A 47 -16.22 17.67 -2.72
CA SER A 47 -17.02 17.37 -3.90
C SER A 47 -18.53 17.41 -3.61
N GLU A 48 -18.96 16.86 -2.47
CA GLU A 48 -20.35 16.94 -1.98
C GLU A 48 -20.84 18.40 -1.81
N ARG A 49 -19.91 19.35 -1.58
CA ARG A 49 -20.19 20.78 -1.52
C ARG A 49 -20.08 21.48 -2.87
N GLY A 50 -19.93 20.72 -3.95
CA GLY A 50 -19.93 21.17 -5.32
C GLY A 50 -18.57 21.59 -5.89
N PHE A 51 -17.46 21.41 -5.17
CA PHE A 51 -16.13 21.69 -5.70
C PHE A 51 -15.65 20.52 -6.58
N PRO A 52 -15.21 20.73 -7.84
CA PRO A 52 -14.46 19.72 -8.56
C PRO A 52 -13.08 19.57 -7.94
N VAL A 53 -12.76 18.35 -7.48
CA VAL A 53 -11.52 18.06 -6.74
C VAL A 53 -10.71 17.01 -7.49
N LEU A 54 -9.46 17.32 -7.81
CA LEU A 54 -8.48 16.39 -8.35
C LEU A 54 -7.44 16.06 -7.27
N ARG A 55 -7.37 14.81 -6.84
CA ARG A 55 -6.24 14.24 -6.11
C ARG A 55 -5.44 13.34 -7.04
N PHE A 56 -4.12 13.28 -6.88
CA PHE A 56 -3.27 12.53 -7.79
C PHE A 56 -1.99 12.05 -7.11
N HIS A 57 -1.43 10.98 -7.65
CA HIS A 57 -0.13 10.48 -7.28
C HIS A 57 0.97 11.18 -8.10
N TYR A 58 2.02 11.65 -7.43
CA TYR A 58 3.20 12.19 -8.10
C TYR A 58 3.89 11.15 -9.00
N PRO A 59 4.76 11.57 -9.94
CA PRO A 59 5.65 10.63 -10.63
C PRO A 59 6.41 9.75 -9.62
N ALA A 60 6.53 8.47 -9.93
CA ALA A 60 7.15 7.47 -9.06
C ALA A 60 6.47 7.28 -7.69
N SER A 61 5.19 7.64 -7.54
CA SER A 61 4.39 7.35 -6.35
C SER A 61 3.03 6.74 -6.72
N GLY A 62 2.39 6.05 -5.77
CA GLY A 62 1.12 5.39 -6.00
C GLY A 62 1.13 4.52 -7.25
N ASP A 63 0.10 4.65 -8.10
CA ASP A 63 -0.01 3.94 -9.39
C ASP A 63 0.67 4.69 -10.55
N SER A 64 1.19 5.91 -10.35
CA SER A 64 1.84 6.70 -11.40
C SER A 64 3.09 6.02 -11.95
N LEU A 65 3.48 6.37 -13.17
CA LEU A 65 4.70 5.86 -13.80
C LEU A 65 5.96 6.35 -13.07
N GLY A 66 7.08 5.69 -13.35
CA GLY A 66 8.39 5.97 -12.75
C GLY A 66 8.72 5.02 -11.61
N ASP A 67 9.99 5.06 -11.20
CA ASP A 67 10.55 4.31 -10.08
C ASP A 67 11.01 5.25 -8.96
N GLU A 68 10.94 4.78 -7.71
CA GLU A 68 11.36 5.62 -6.57
C GLU A 68 12.85 5.93 -6.57
N SER A 69 13.66 5.20 -7.33
CA SER A 69 15.09 5.46 -7.56
C SER A 69 15.37 6.44 -8.70
N ASP A 70 14.36 6.87 -9.47
CA ASP A 70 14.56 7.81 -10.57
C ASP A 70 15.12 9.15 -10.06
N PRO A 71 16.08 9.77 -10.77
CA PRO A 71 16.63 11.05 -10.39
C PRO A 71 15.67 12.21 -10.70
N GLY A 72 15.85 13.33 -10.02
CA GLY A 72 15.10 14.57 -10.28
C GLY A 72 13.64 14.54 -9.81
N ARG A 73 13.25 13.58 -8.97
CA ARG A 73 11.85 13.39 -8.53
C ARG A 73 11.22 14.64 -7.94
N PHE A 74 11.96 15.43 -7.15
CA PHE A 74 11.38 16.62 -6.54
C PHE A 74 10.94 17.65 -7.60
N GLY A 75 11.78 17.87 -8.62
CA GLY A 75 11.43 18.72 -9.77
C GLY A 75 10.22 18.18 -10.54
N GLN A 76 10.16 16.88 -10.75
CA GLN A 76 9.02 16.22 -11.39
C GLN A 76 7.73 16.38 -10.55
N MET A 77 7.80 16.31 -9.22
CA MET A 77 6.66 16.58 -8.34
C MET A 77 6.13 18.01 -8.51
N LEU A 78 7.02 19.00 -8.55
CA LEU A 78 6.61 20.41 -8.80
C LEU A 78 5.96 20.58 -10.18
N GLY A 79 6.51 19.96 -11.21
CA GLY A 79 5.94 19.93 -12.56
C GLY A 79 4.55 19.31 -12.59
N SER A 80 4.39 18.16 -11.93
CA SER A 80 3.13 17.41 -11.93
C SER A 80 1.96 18.14 -11.27
N VAL A 81 2.20 19.08 -10.33
CA VAL A 81 1.14 19.96 -9.81
C VAL A 81 0.58 20.85 -10.90
N ARG A 82 1.43 21.43 -11.76
CA ARG A 82 0.99 22.26 -12.89
C ARG A 82 0.23 21.41 -13.92
N SER A 83 0.72 20.21 -14.20
CA SER A 83 0.03 19.26 -15.09
C SER A 83 -1.33 18.84 -14.53
N ALA A 84 -1.45 18.63 -13.21
CA ALA A 84 -2.71 18.32 -12.54
C ALA A 84 -3.72 19.50 -12.67
N VAL A 85 -3.26 20.74 -12.49
CA VAL A 85 -4.09 21.92 -12.70
C VAL A 85 -4.56 22.01 -14.15
N HIS A 86 -3.67 21.76 -15.11
CA HIS A 86 -4.03 21.74 -16.53
C HIS A 86 -5.05 20.65 -16.83
N ALA A 87 -4.82 19.43 -16.35
CA ALA A 87 -5.72 18.31 -16.52
C ALA A 87 -7.12 18.54 -15.91
N LEU A 88 -7.19 19.26 -14.78
CA LEU A 88 -8.47 19.64 -14.18
C LEU A 88 -9.19 20.69 -15.06
N ARG A 89 -8.47 21.69 -15.59
CA ARG A 89 -9.04 22.73 -16.47
C ARG A 89 -9.53 22.21 -17.82
N GLU A 90 -8.90 21.20 -18.36
CA GLU A 90 -9.37 20.53 -19.57
C GLU A 90 -10.75 19.88 -19.38
N ARG A 91 -11.05 19.46 -18.16
CA ARG A 91 -12.26 18.70 -17.81
C ARG A 91 -13.38 19.57 -17.23
N VAL A 92 -13.01 20.68 -16.58
CA VAL A 92 -13.96 21.57 -15.91
C VAL A 92 -13.60 23.02 -16.22
N ALA A 93 -14.59 23.83 -16.55
CA ALA A 93 -14.40 25.27 -16.71
C ALA A 93 -14.14 25.90 -15.33
N LEU A 94 -12.95 26.43 -15.12
CA LEU A 94 -12.52 27.00 -13.83
C LEU A 94 -12.11 28.45 -13.97
N ASP A 95 -12.62 29.30 -13.08
CA ASP A 95 -12.21 30.71 -12.90
C ASP A 95 -11.30 30.88 -11.67
N ARG A 96 -11.44 30.00 -10.66
CA ARG A 96 -10.65 30.01 -9.44
C ARG A 96 -10.05 28.63 -9.17
N LEU A 97 -8.95 28.64 -8.43
CA LEU A 97 -8.21 27.43 -8.05
C LEU A 97 -7.77 27.50 -6.59
N THR A 98 -7.85 26.35 -5.93
CA THR A 98 -7.20 26.10 -4.65
C THR A 98 -6.20 24.97 -4.78
N LEU A 99 -5.02 25.13 -4.19
CA LEU A 99 -4.11 24.03 -3.90
C LEU A 99 -4.26 23.63 -2.44
N ILE A 100 -4.50 22.34 -2.19
CA ILE A 100 -4.46 21.75 -0.84
C ILE A 100 -3.22 20.89 -0.77
N GLY A 101 -2.35 21.12 0.19
CA GLY A 101 -1.18 20.30 0.42
C GLY A 101 -1.19 19.63 1.78
N VAL A 102 -0.80 18.37 1.85
CA VAL A 102 -0.76 17.59 3.09
C VAL A 102 0.69 17.22 3.41
N ARG A 103 1.17 17.54 4.60
CA ARG A 103 2.56 17.30 5.03
C ARG A 103 3.58 17.90 4.04
N ALA A 104 4.48 17.07 3.48
CA ALA A 104 5.42 17.51 2.44
C ALA A 104 4.72 17.95 1.15
N GLY A 105 3.51 17.47 0.87
CA GLY A 105 2.67 17.94 -0.23
C GLY A 105 2.30 19.43 -0.12
N ALA A 106 2.24 20.00 1.10
CA ALA A 106 2.06 21.44 1.30
C ALA A 106 3.26 22.24 0.78
N ALA A 107 4.47 21.70 0.98
CA ALA A 107 5.67 22.32 0.43
C ALA A 107 5.70 22.22 -1.10
N VAL A 108 5.36 21.07 -1.66
CA VAL A 108 5.27 20.88 -3.12
C VAL A 108 4.23 21.83 -3.70
N ALA A 109 3.04 21.94 -3.09
CA ALA A 109 1.96 22.83 -3.55
C ALA A 109 2.40 24.30 -3.56
N LEU A 110 2.98 24.81 -2.45
CA LEU A 110 3.38 26.20 -2.36
C LEU A 110 4.56 26.55 -3.30
N LEU A 111 5.55 25.65 -3.41
CA LEU A 111 6.68 25.82 -4.31
C LEU A 111 6.29 25.74 -5.80
N ALA A 112 5.26 24.96 -6.14
CA ALA A 112 4.73 24.86 -7.49
C ALA A 112 3.78 26.02 -7.85
N ALA A 113 3.30 26.80 -6.86
CA ALA A 113 2.26 27.80 -7.01
C ALA A 113 2.62 28.94 -7.97
N ASP A 114 3.91 29.24 -8.09
CA ASP A 114 4.37 30.36 -8.92
C ASP A 114 4.00 30.15 -10.40
N GLY A 115 3.36 31.16 -10.99
CA GLY A 115 2.89 31.13 -12.36
C GLY A 115 1.62 30.29 -12.63
N ILE A 116 0.92 29.79 -11.59
CA ILE A 116 -0.38 29.12 -11.76
C ILE A 116 -1.50 30.17 -11.81
N PRO A 117 -2.11 30.40 -12.99
CA PRO A 117 -3.17 31.40 -13.12
C PRO A 117 -4.39 31.04 -12.27
N GLY A 118 -5.13 32.04 -11.74
CA GLY A 118 -6.37 31.82 -10.99
C GLY A 118 -6.21 31.11 -9.64
N LEU A 119 -4.98 30.93 -9.15
CA LEU A 119 -4.73 30.44 -7.79
C LEU A 119 -5.14 31.53 -6.79
N THR A 120 -6.25 31.29 -6.08
CA THR A 120 -6.82 32.24 -5.13
C THR A 120 -6.67 31.81 -3.69
N ARG A 121 -6.58 30.50 -3.45
CA ARG A 121 -6.55 29.93 -2.09
C ARG A 121 -5.50 28.84 -1.96
N PHE A 122 -4.94 28.72 -0.76
CA PHE A 122 -4.03 27.65 -0.37
C PHE A 122 -4.45 27.06 0.97
N VAL A 123 -4.48 25.73 1.06
CA VAL A 123 -4.75 25.01 2.30
C VAL A 123 -3.57 24.09 2.60
N ALA A 124 -3.05 24.16 3.80
CA ALA A 124 -1.92 23.31 4.24
C ALA A 124 -2.30 22.52 5.49
N LEU A 125 -2.28 21.20 5.38
CA LEU A 125 -2.56 20.29 6.49
C LEU A 125 -1.23 19.80 7.08
N ALA A 126 -0.94 20.18 8.33
CA ALA A 126 0.29 19.86 9.04
C ALA A 126 1.55 20.07 8.17
N PRO A 127 1.77 21.28 7.61
CA PRO A 127 2.76 21.51 6.57
C PRO A 127 4.18 21.24 7.03
N VAL A 128 4.99 20.67 6.14
CA VAL A 128 6.45 20.65 6.30
C VAL A 128 7.00 22.03 5.96
N VAL A 129 7.17 22.87 6.96
CA VAL A 129 7.69 24.24 6.79
C VAL A 129 9.21 24.23 6.55
N ARG A 130 9.94 23.33 7.24
CA ARG A 130 11.39 23.17 7.13
C ARG A 130 11.79 21.73 6.87
N GLY A 131 12.42 21.48 5.73
CA GLY A 131 12.77 20.13 5.30
C GLY A 131 13.77 19.40 6.21
N ARG A 132 14.67 20.13 6.91
CA ARG A 132 15.58 19.52 7.89
C ARG A 132 14.83 18.88 9.08
N GLY A 133 13.75 19.52 9.54
CA GLY A 133 12.88 18.97 10.57
C GLY A 133 12.20 17.70 10.09
N TYR A 134 11.62 17.75 8.89
CA TYR A 134 10.96 16.61 8.26
C TYR A 134 11.88 15.40 8.08
N LEU A 135 13.11 15.59 7.61
CA LEU A 135 14.07 14.49 7.47
C LEU A 135 14.46 13.86 8.83
N ARG A 136 14.46 14.64 9.92
CA ARG A 136 14.63 14.07 11.27
C ARG A 136 13.43 13.21 11.68
N GLU A 137 12.21 13.68 11.43
CA GLU A 137 10.98 12.89 11.68
C GLU A 137 11.04 11.56 10.94
N LEU A 138 11.34 11.58 9.62
CA LEU A 138 11.50 10.38 8.81
C LEU A 138 12.59 9.45 9.36
N SER A 139 13.72 10.00 9.80
CA SER A 139 14.81 9.22 10.39
C SER A 139 14.41 8.56 11.71
N VAL A 140 13.59 9.23 12.54
CA VAL A 140 13.07 8.65 13.79
C VAL A 140 12.14 7.48 13.49
N VAL A 141 11.26 7.61 12.49
CA VAL A 141 10.36 6.53 12.06
C VAL A 141 11.16 5.31 11.57
N ALA A 142 12.14 5.53 10.69
CA ALA A 142 13.02 4.46 10.19
C ALA A 142 13.82 3.79 11.33
N GLN A 143 14.39 4.59 12.24
CA GLN A 143 15.14 4.05 13.38
C GLN A 143 14.26 3.26 14.34
N HIS A 144 13.05 3.73 14.62
CA HIS A 144 12.09 3.00 15.46
C HIS A 144 11.76 1.62 14.87
N TRP A 145 11.53 1.53 13.56
CA TRP A 145 11.34 0.25 12.88
C TRP A 145 12.60 -0.63 12.99
N LEU A 146 13.79 -0.09 12.69
CA LEU A 146 15.05 -0.85 12.77
C LEU A 146 15.32 -1.38 14.17
N ASP A 147 15.04 -0.61 15.22
CA ASP A 147 15.26 -1.04 16.62
C ASP A 147 14.39 -2.24 17.01
N ASN A 148 13.21 -2.37 16.40
CA ASN A 148 12.30 -3.47 16.61
C ASN A 148 12.50 -4.63 15.61
N ALA A 149 13.25 -4.42 14.53
CA ALA A 149 13.52 -5.44 13.53
C ALA A 149 14.47 -6.54 14.06
N PRO A 150 14.35 -7.77 13.56
CA PRO A 150 15.31 -8.85 13.87
C PRO A 150 16.75 -8.45 13.53
N PRO A 151 17.77 -8.97 14.25
CA PRO A 151 19.17 -8.59 14.02
C PRO A 151 19.64 -8.80 12.57
N THR A 152 19.18 -9.87 11.90
CA THR A 152 19.52 -10.18 10.51
C THR A 152 18.95 -9.18 9.54
N VAL A 153 17.68 -8.77 9.73
CA VAL A 153 17.01 -7.72 8.96
C VAL A 153 17.69 -6.37 9.21
N ARG A 154 17.94 -6.04 10.50
CA ARG A 154 18.63 -4.81 10.89
C ARG A 154 20.01 -4.69 10.24
N GLY A 155 20.78 -5.77 10.21
CA GLY A 155 22.10 -5.81 9.56
C GLY A 155 22.02 -5.62 8.05
N ALA A 156 20.96 -6.13 7.40
CA ALA A 156 20.78 -6.00 5.96
C ALA A 156 20.34 -4.60 5.53
N VAL A 157 19.52 -3.91 6.35
CA VAL A 157 18.87 -2.63 5.97
C VAL A 157 19.64 -1.41 6.49
N ARG A 158 20.40 -1.54 7.59
CA ARG A 158 21.08 -0.40 8.23
C ARG A 158 21.94 0.45 7.29
N ASP A 159 22.60 -0.22 6.34
CA ASP A 159 23.53 0.40 5.40
C ASP A 159 22.97 0.45 3.97
N GLU A 160 21.65 0.22 3.80
CA GLU A 160 21.01 0.35 2.48
C GLU A 160 21.18 1.76 1.92
N LYS A 161 21.61 1.82 0.67
CA LYS A 161 21.60 3.04 -0.13
C LYS A 161 20.84 2.75 -1.43
N PRO A 162 19.98 3.68 -1.84
CA PRO A 162 19.58 4.96 -1.21
C PRO A 162 18.84 4.78 0.10
N LEU A 163 18.60 5.88 0.85
CA LEU A 163 17.87 5.87 2.13
C LEU A 163 16.50 5.19 1.97
N ASN A 164 16.25 4.22 2.84
CA ASN A 164 14.99 3.47 2.88
C ASN A 164 14.18 3.85 4.14
N ILE A 165 12.93 4.24 3.96
CA ILE A 165 12.02 4.56 5.05
C ILE A 165 10.73 3.75 4.87
N LEU A 166 10.58 2.68 5.67
CA LEU A 166 9.43 1.76 5.62
C LEU A 166 9.15 1.25 4.20
N GLY A 167 10.19 0.82 3.49
CA GLY A 167 10.10 0.28 2.13
C GLY A 167 10.15 1.32 1.01
N HIS A 168 10.01 2.61 1.34
CA HIS A 168 10.11 3.69 0.36
C HIS A 168 11.55 4.17 0.17
N THR A 169 11.93 4.34 -1.08
CA THR A 169 13.29 4.73 -1.47
C THR A 169 13.40 6.24 -1.65
N TYR A 170 14.39 6.85 -0.97
CA TYR A 170 14.72 8.26 -1.05
C TYR A 170 16.13 8.43 -1.61
N PRO A 171 16.30 8.66 -2.94
CA PRO A 171 17.60 8.95 -3.55
C PRO A 171 18.25 10.20 -2.95
N ASP A 172 19.59 10.27 -3.01
CA ASP A 172 20.34 11.37 -2.38
C ASP A 172 19.93 12.75 -2.89
N ASP A 173 19.62 12.88 -4.19
CA ASP A 173 19.13 14.12 -4.79
C ASP A 173 17.76 14.54 -4.26
N LEU A 174 16.85 13.57 -4.00
CA LEU A 174 15.56 13.82 -3.35
C LEU A 174 15.78 14.24 -1.88
N VAL A 175 16.63 13.53 -1.14
CA VAL A 175 16.98 13.90 0.25
C VAL A 175 17.54 15.30 0.32
N ASP A 176 18.42 15.66 -0.61
CA ASP A 176 19.01 17.00 -0.69
C ASP A 176 17.99 18.07 -1.08
N ALA A 177 17.06 17.75 -1.98
CA ALA A 177 15.97 18.66 -2.32
C ALA A 177 15.03 18.89 -1.14
N LEU A 178 14.62 17.81 -0.46
CA LEU A 178 13.80 17.88 0.76
C LEU A 178 14.51 18.70 1.86
N ARG A 179 15.82 18.51 2.06
CA ARG A 179 16.62 19.26 3.06
C ARG A 179 16.60 20.76 2.82
N ARG A 180 16.52 21.19 1.55
CA ARG A 180 16.49 22.61 1.14
C ARG A 180 15.11 23.26 1.26
N ILE A 181 14.05 22.50 1.55
CA ILE A 181 12.73 23.09 1.76
C ILE A 181 12.79 24.10 2.90
N ASP A 182 12.41 25.34 2.59
CA ASP A 182 12.14 26.43 3.52
C ASP A 182 10.94 27.24 3.00
N LEU A 183 9.76 26.96 3.55
CA LEU A 183 8.53 27.63 3.14
C LEU A 183 8.48 29.10 3.58
N LEU A 184 9.24 29.48 4.62
CA LEU A 184 9.32 30.88 5.03
C LEU A 184 10.05 31.70 3.98
N GLN A 185 11.15 31.15 3.43
CA GLN A 185 11.85 31.76 2.33
C GLN A 185 10.99 31.78 1.06
N ALA A 186 10.35 30.68 0.74
CA ALA A 186 9.45 30.58 -0.42
C ALA A 186 8.32 31.61 -0.35
N ALA A 187 7.65 31.76 0.79
CA ALA A 187 6.59 32.76 0.99
C ALA A 187 7.08 34.20 0.79
N ARG A 188 8.34 34.49 1.20
CA ARG A 188 8.94 35.82 1.03
C ARG A 188 9.34 36.11 -0.40
N GLN A 189 9.77 35.13 -1.17
CA GLN A 189 10.39 35.29 -2.49
C GLN A 189 9.44 34.95 -3.66
N SER A 190 8.32 34.25 -3.43
CA SER A 190 7.37 33.89 -4.49
C SER A 190 6.82 35.13 -5.20
N GLY A 191 6.77 35.07 -6.53
CA GLY A 191 6.14 36.11 -7.37
C GLY A 191 4.62 36.08 -7.26
N THR A 192 4.04 34.89 -7.05
CA THR A 192 2.59 34.65 -6.99
C THR A 192 2.23 33.96 -5.68
N LEU A 193 1.42 34.61 -4.85
CA LEU A 193 0.84 34.03 -3.64
C LEU A 193 -0.69 34.02 -3.73
N PRO A 194 -1.37 33.06 -3.10
CA PRO A 194 -2.83 33.06 -3.01
C PRO A 194 -3.31 34.24 -2.16
N ALA A 195 -4.51 34.75 -2.42
CA ALA A 195 -5.10 35.82 -1.63
C ALA A 195 -5.45 35.37 -0.20
N ARG A 196 -5.82 34.09 -0.04
CA ARG A 196 -6.23 33.49 1.25
C ARG A 196 -5.49 32.18 1.49
N ALA A 197 -5.15 31.90 2.76
CA ALA A 197 -4.58 30.62 3.17
C ALA A 197 -5.24 30.09 4.44
N LEU A 198 -5.43 28.76 4.51
CA LEU A 198 -5.79 28.04 5.73
C LEU A 198 -4.63 27.13 6.12
N LEU A 199 -4.15 27.27 7.34
CA LEU A 199 -3.12 26.40 7.91
C LEU A 199 -3.77 25.55 9.01
N VAL A 200 -3.84 24.24 8.80
CA VAL A 200 -4.23 23.28 9.84
C VAL A 200 -2.95 22.82 10.52
N ASP A 201 -2.74 23.29 11.74
CA ASP A 201 -1.50 23.07 12.49
C ASP A 201 -1.55 21.80 13.32
N ALA A 202 -0.51 21.00 13.23
CA ALA A 202 -0.29 19.85 14.10
C ALA A 202 0.42 20.29 15.40
N PRO A 203 0.33 19.53 16.49
CA PRO A 203 1.09 19.81 17.70
C PRO A 203 2.60 19.91 17.38
N TYR A 204 3.22 20.98 17.88
CA TYR A 204 4.66 21.29 17.63
C TYR A 204 5.01 21.63 16.18
N GLY A 205 4.03 22.00 15.34
CA GLY A 205 4.25 22.48 13.98
C GLY A 205 4.80 23.91 13.92
N ASP A 206 5.36 24.26 12.77
CA ASP A 206 5.93 25.60 12.49
C ASP A 206 4.93 26.51 11.76
N SER A 207 3.62 26.21 11.80
CA SER A 207 2.58 26.92 11.03
C SER A 207 2.43 28.39 11.42
N ALA A 208 2.68 28.74 12.68
CA ALA A 208 2.65 30.13 13.14
C ALA A 208 3.67 31.00 12.37
N MET A 209 4.92 30.52 12.22
CA MET A 209 5.95 31.23 11.45
C MET A 209 5.59 31.34 9.97
N LEU A 210 4.96 30.31 9.40
CA LEU A 210 4.49 30.36 8.01
C LEU A 210 3.33 31.36 7.87
N SER A 211 2.42 31.41 8.84
CA SER A 211 1.34 32.40 8.88
C SER A 211 1.92 33.83 8.85
N ASP A 212 2.87 34.14 9.72
CA ASP A 212 3.50 35.46 9.78
C ASP A 212 4.19 35.82 8.44
N ALA A 213 4.88 34.86 7.82
CA ALA A 213 5.56 35.09 6.55
C ALA A 213 4.57 35.35 5.39
N LEU A 214 3.44 34.67 5.36
CA LEU A 214 2.36 34.86 4.35
C LEU A 214 1.62 36.18 4.59
N GLN A 215 1.28 36.49 5.85
CA GLN A 215 0.61 37.75 6.22
C GLN A 215 1.46 38.97 5.89
N ALA A 216 2.76 38.90 6.10
CA ALA A 216 3.70 39.98 5.72
C ALA A 216 3.72 40.26 4.21
N ARG A 217 3.18 39.34 3.39
CA ARG A 217 3.01 39.48 1.94
C ARG A 217 1.56 39.77 1.54
N GLY A 218 0.68 40.10 2.49
CA GLY A 218 -0.71 40.48 2.25
C GLY A 218 -1.68 39.30 2.07
N VAL A 219 -1.27 38.08 2.38
CA VAL A 219 -2.15 36.90 2.35
C VAL A 219 -3.05 36.92 3.59
N ALA A 220 -4.37 36.75 3.45
CA ALA A 220 -5.30 36.57 4.55
C ALA A 220 -5.18 35.14 5.07
N VAL A 221 -4.57 34.93 6.26
CA VAL A 221 -4.29 33.62 6.81
C VAL A 221 -5.22 33.29 7.98
N SER A 222 -5.86 32.11 7.90
CA SER A 222 -6.59 31.48 9.01
C SER A 222 -5.74 30.31 9.53
N VAL A 223 -5.66 30.14 10.85
CA VAL A 223 -4.96 29.01 11.48
C VAL A 223 -5.96 28.21 12.31
N HIS A 224 -5.98 26.90 12.10
CA HIS A 224 -6.77 25.95 12.87
C HIS A 224 -5.87 24.91 13.51
N ALA A 225 -5.94 24.77 14.85
CA ALA A 225 -5.17 23.77 15.57
C ALA A 225 -5.85 22.39 15.51
N CYS A 226 -5.10 21.37 15.11
CA CYS A 226 -5.55 19.97 15.11
C CYS A 226 -4.73 19.16 16.14
N ALA A 227 -5.17 19.17 17.40
CA ALA A 227 -4.45 18.52 18.50
C ALA A 227 -4.24 17.01 18.28
N ASP A 228 -5.20 16.34 17.65
CA ASP A 228 -5.21 14.88 17.43
C ASP A 228 -4.59 14.47 16.09
N TRP A 229 -3.81 15.34 15.43
CA TRP A 229 -3.18 15.02 14.14
C TRP A 229 -2.38 13.70 14.16
N ALA A 230 -1.71 13.41 15.29
CA ALA A 230 -0.94 12.17 15.46
C ALA A 230 -1.79 10.89 15.31
N ALA A 231 -3.09 10.96 15.55
CA ALA A 231 -4.00 9.83 15.35
C ALA A 231 -4.27 9.56 13.86
N ALA A 232 -4.17 10.57 12.99
CA ALA A 232 -4.25 10.40 11.55
C ALA A 232 -2.95 9.83 10.96
N MET A 233 -1.82 10.17 11.56
CA MET A 233 -0.48 9.72 11.15
C MET A 233 -0.16 8.31 11.66
N ARG A 234 -1.00 7.35 11.35
CA ARG A 234 -0.86 5.93 11.72
C ARG A 234 -1.16 5.05 10.52
N GLU A 235 -0.77 3.78 10.62
CA GLU A 235 -1.16 2.77 9.63
C GLU A 235 -2.67 2.83 9.32
N PRO A 236 -3.11 2.60 8.07
CA PRO A 236 -4.47 2.90 7.61
C PRO A 236 -5.59 2.29 8.46
N HIS A 237 -5.41 1.09 8.99
CA HIS A 237 -6.41 0.44 9.85
C HIS A 237 -6.52 1.08 11.26
N TRP A 238 -5.50 1.84 11.70
CA TRP A 238 -5.50 2.61 12.95
C TRP A 238 -5.67 4.11 12.75
N SER A 239 -5.58 4.60 11.51
CA SER A 239 -5.67 6.03 11.20
C SER A 239 -7.06 6.57 11.53
N ARG A 240 -7.09 7.65 12.30
CA ARG A 240 -8.30 8.37 12.71
C ARG A 240 -8.01 9.86 12.70
N TRP A 241 -9.01 10.67 12.45
CA TRP A 241 -8.93 12.13 12.55
C TRP A 241 -10.17 12.69 13.26
N PRO A 242 -10.11 13.91 13.82
CA PRO A 242 -11.28 14.55 14.43
C PRO A 242 -12.42 14.68 13.42
N ALA A 243 -13.64 14.29 13.82
CA ALA A 243 -14.80 14.33 12.93
C ALA A 243 -15.06 15.75 12.36
N ALA A 244 -14.81 16.78 13.17
CA ALA A 244 -14.98 18.18 12.78
C ALA A 244 -13.91 18.68 11.80
N LEU A 245 -12.80 17.96 11.55
CA LEU A 245 -11.70 18.45 10.72
C LEU A 245 -12.15 18.74 9.28
N LEU A 246 -12.89 17.82 8.67
CA LEU A 246 -13.38 17.98 7.30
C LEU A 246 -14.40 19.11 7.21
N ASP A 247 -15.30 19.23 8.18
CA ASP A 247 -16.28 20.31 8.24
C ASP A 247 -15.61 21.68 8.46
N THR A 248 -14.55 21.74 9.28
CA THR A 248 -13.77 22.96 9.47
C THR A 248 -13.10 23.42 8.19
N ILE A 249 -12.46 22.48 7.46
CA ILE A 249 -11.82 22.82 6.18
C ILE A 249 -12.86 23.28 5.17
N ALA A 250 -13.96 22.54 5.05
CA ALA A 250 -15.00 22.87 4.07
C ALA A 250 -15.75 24.15 4.45
N GLY A 251 -16.03 24.41 5.74
CA GLY A 251 -16.65 25.65 6.22
C GLY A 251 -15.80 26.89 5.92
N TRP A 252 -14.45 26.76 5.92
CA TRP A 252 -13.58 27.87 5.54
C TRP A 252 -13.77 28.30 4.07
N PHE A 253 -14.22 27.41 3.20
CA PHE A 253 -14.59 27.76 1.82
C PHE A 253 -15.92 28.51 1.75
N ASP A 254 -16.85 28.25 2.66
CA ASP A 254 -18.19 28.87 2.69
C ASP A 254 -18.17 30.33 3.18
N ASP A 255 -17.07 30.78 3.83
CA ASP A 255 -16.87 32.17 4.27
C ASP A 255 -16.85 33.20 3.10
N ASP A 256 -16.77 32.74 1.86
CA ASP A 256 -16.82 33.55 0.65
C ASP A 256 -17.72 32.82 -0.37
N PRO A 257 -19.07 32.98 -0.22
CA PRO A 257 -20.03 32.24 -1.01
C PRO A 257 -19.90 32.58 -2.48
N GLU A 258 -19.63 31.57 -3.28
CA GLU A 258 -19.53 31.68 -4.73
C GLU A 258 -20.88 31.35 -5.36
N PRO A 259 -21.28 32.04 -6.43
CA PRO A 259 -22.48 31.65 -7.14
C PRO A 259 -22.30 30.23 -7.69
N ALA A 260 -23.29 29.37 -7.43
CA ALA A 260 -23.33 28.05 -8.05
C ALA A 260 -23.60 28.24 -9.56
N VAL A 261 -22.55 28.17 -10.33
CA VAL A 261 -22.66 28.13 -11.80
C VAL A 261 -22.56 26.66 -12.17
N ASN A 262 -23.59 26.11 -12.80
CA ASN A 262 -23.54 24.74 -13.33
C ASN A 262 -22.47 24.68 -14.43
N ALA A 263 -21.24 24.37 -14.04
CA ALA A 263 -20.17 24.08 -14.98
C ALA A 263 -20.39 22.64 -15.49
N PRO A 264 -20.72 22.44 -16.79
CA PRO A 264 -20.85 21.07 -17.30
C PRO A 264 -19.49 20.41 -17.24
N ALA A 265 -19.43 19.26 -16.55
CA ALA A 265 -18.28 18.37 -16.65
C ALA A 265 -18.17 17.91 -18.11
N ARG A 266 -17.03 18.18 -18.73
CA ARG A 266 -16.71 17.61 -20.04
C ARG A 266 -16.29 16.16 -19.80
N CYS A 267 -17.19 15.22 -20.08
CA CYS A 267 -16.87 13.81 -20.04
C CYS A 267 -15.84 13.50 -21.14
N LEU A 268 -14.57 13.40 -20.77
CA LEU A 268 -13.48 12.96 -21.63
C LEU A 268 -12.83 11.76 -20.95
N ASP A 269 -13.43 10.57 -21.06
CA ASP A 269 -12.76 9.40 -20.53
C ASP A 269 -12.73 8.22 -21.50
N PRO A 270 -11.56 7.95 -22.12
CA PRO A 270 -11.29 6.68 -22.80
C PRO A 270 -10.73 5.59 -21.86
N GLY A 271 -10.80 5.76 -20.54
CA GLY A 271 -10.14 4.88 -19.58
C GLY A 271 -8.65 5.20 -19.36
N VAL A 272 -8.19 5.05 -18.12
CA VAL A 272 -6.78 5.28 -17.78
C VAL A 272 -5.94 4.09 -18.22
N VAL A 273 -5.01 4.33 -19.15
CA VAL A 273 -4.04 3.36 -19.64
C VAL A 273 -2.63 3.92 -19.52
N LEU A 274 -1.82 3.33 -18.66
CA LEU A 274 -0.42 3.69 -18.48
C LEU A 274 0.48 2.69 -19.21
N THR A 275 1.31 3.18 -20.11
CA THR A 275 2.30 2.34 -20.79
C THR A 275 3.68 2.61 -20.22
N GLY A 276 4.24 1.60 -19.55
CA GLY A 276 5.58 1.60 -18.97
C GLY A 276 6.55 0.72 -19.75
N LYS A 277 7.75 0.54 -19.20
CA LYS A 277 8.76 -0.38 -19.76
C LYS A 277 8.30 -1.83 -19.61
N GLY A 278 7.76 -2.42 -20.67
CA GLY A 278 7.32 -3.83 -20.71
C GLY A 278 5.97 -4.09 -20.01
N SER A 279 5.23 -3.06 -19.64
CA SER A 279 3.92 -3.19 -19.01
C SER A 279 2.90 -2.18 -19.52
N VAL A 280 1.65 -2.63 -19.60
CA VAL A 280 0.47 -1.78 -19.80
C VAL A 280 -0.42 -1.95 -18.59
N GLU A 281 -0.73 -0.85 -17.91
CA GLU A 281 -1.61 -0.84 -16.74
C GLU A 281 -2.93 -0.15 -17.07
N ARG A 282 -4.05 -0.77 -16.72
CA ARG A 282 -5.40 -0.22 -16.90
C ARG A 282 -6.10 -0.13 -15.56
N ILE A 283 -6.68 1.02 -15.23
CA ILE A 283 -7.60 1.12 -14.10
C ILE A 283 -8.91 0.48 -14.52
N VAL A 284 -9.39 -0.46 -13.71
CA VAL A 284 -10.58 -1.26 -13.97
C VAL A 284 -11.56 -1.23 -12.80
N ARG A 285 -12.84 -1.46 -13.10
CA ARG A 285 -13.88 -1.72 -12.10
C ARG A 285 -14.16 -3.22 -12.10
N VAL A 286 -14.05 -3.85 -10.95
CA VAL A 286 -13.99 -5.29 -10.80
C VAL A 286 -15.19 -5.80 -10.02
N GLY A 287 -15.87 -6.80 -10.57
CA GLY A 287 -16.98 -7.49 -9.94
C GLY A 287 -18.24 -6.63 -9.68
N PRO A 288 -19.25 -7.21 -9.03
CA PRO A 288 -20.51 -6.52 -8.74
C PRO A 288 -20.37 -5.30 -7.84
N GLN A 289 -19.39 -5.31 -6.93
CA GLN A 289 -19.09 -4.23 -6.01
C GLN A 289 -18.35 -3.06 -6.66
N GLN A 290 -18.01 -3.16 -7.96
CA GLN A 290 -17.27 -2.14 -8.71
C GLN A 290 -15.94 -1.75 -8.03
N LEU A 291 -15.22 -2.75 -7.52
CA LEU A 291 -13.96 -2.55 -6.84
C LEU A 291 -12.94 -1.89 -7.76
N VAL A 292 -12.17 -0.96 -7.23
CA VAL A 292 -11.09 -0.33 -7.98
C VAL A 292 -9.91 -1.28 -8.08
N GLY A 293 -9.48 -1.53 -9.31
CA GLY A 293 -8.33 -2.36 -9.58
C GLY A 293 -7.40 -1.75 -10.62
N VAL A 294 -6.19 -2.29 -10.72
CA VAL A 294 -5.23 -2.02 -11.78
C VAL A 294 -4.80 -3.35 -12.39
N LEU A 295 -5.25 -3.60 -13.61
CA LEU A 295 -4.81 -4.73 -14.42
C LEU A 295 -3.48 -4.36 -15.09
N CYS A 296 -2.43 -5.11 -14.79
CA CYS A 296 -1.09 -4.94 -15.34
C CYS A 296 -0.79 -6.10 -16.28
N GLU A 297 -0.55 -5.78 -17.54
CA GLU A 297 -0.34 -6.74 -18.63
C GLU A 297 1.01 -6.51 -19.31
N PRO A 298 1.63 -7.56 -19.89
CA PRO A 298 2.77 -7.39 -20.76
C PRO A 298 2.43 -6.54 -21.98
N THR A 299 3.41 -5.81 -22.50
CA THR A 299 3.26 -5.10 -23.80
C THR A 299 3.23 -6.05 -25.00
N ASP A 300 3.68 -7.30 -24.83
CA ASP A 300 3.70 -8.34 -25.86
C ASP A 300 2.58 -9.36 -25.61
N ASP A 301 1.56 -9.36 -26.46
CA ASP A 301 0.39 -10.24 -26.36
C ASP A 301 0.73 -11.74 -26.51
N ILE A 302 1.83 -12.09 -27.20
CA ILE A 302 2.24 -13.49 -27.42
C ILE A 302 2.67 -14.14 -26.09
N MET A 303 3.21 -13.37 -25.17
CA MET A 303 3.66 -13.85 -23.85
C MET A 303 2.51 -14.05 -22.86
N ARG A 304 1.37 -13.43 -23.11
CA ARG A 304 0.22 -13.31 -22.20
C ARG A 304 -0.54 -14.62 -21.97
N ALA A 305 -0.67 -15.49 -22.97
CA ALA A 305 -1.64 -16.60 -22.95
C ALA A 305 -1.22 -17.81 -22.10
N ALA A 306 0.05 -17.94 -21.70
CA ALA A 306 0.62 -19.19 -21.19
C ALA A 306 0.87 -19.23 -19.66
N ALA A 307 0.87 -18.08 -18.97
CA ALA A 307 1.20 -18.00 -17.56
C ALA A 307 -0.05 -17.83 -16.68
N PRO A 308 -0.02 -18.29 -15.41
CA PRO A 308 -1.06 -17.91 -14.44
C PRO A 308 -1.07 -16.39 -14.21
N THR A 309 -2.26 -15.83 -14.02
CA THR A 309 -2.42 -14.42 -13.63
C THR A 309 -2.38 -14.28 -12.12
N LEU A 310 -1.63 -13.31 -11.60
CA LEU A 310 -1.51 -13.05 -10.17
C LEU A 310 -2.56 -12.05 -9.71
N LEU A 311 -3.43 -12.45 -8.77
CA LEU A 311 -4.35 -11.57 -8.07
C LEU A 311 -3.72 -11.15 -6.73
N ILE A 312 -3.39 -9.88 -6.59
CA ILE A 312 -2.69 -9.32 -5.43
C ILE A 312 -3.73 -8.73 -4.46
N THR A 313 -3.73 -9.23 -3.22
CA THR A 313 -4.64 -8.82 -2.15
C THR A 313 -4.05 -7.64 -1.35
N ASN A 314 -4.91 -6.90 -0.63
CA ASN A 314 -4.48 -5.86 0.28
C ASN A 314 -3.75 -6.45 1.50
N THR A 315 -2.82 -5.69 2.06
CA THR A 315 -2.20 -5.96 3.38
C THR A 315 -2.78 -4.99 4.39
N ALA A 316 -3.32 -5.47 5.49
CA ALA A 316 -4.07 -4.66 6.44
C ALA A 316 -5.14 -3.82 5.71
N ALA A 317 -5.26 -2.53 5.99
CA ALA A 317 -6.12 -1.61 5.25
C ALA A 317 -5.33 -0.73 4.25
N ASN A 318 -4.14 -1.17 3.84
CA ASN A 318 -3.34 -0.49 2.84
C ASN A 318 -4.01 -0.58 1.47
N SER A 319 -3.92 0.48 0.67
CA SER A 319 -4.41 0.44 -0.70
C SER A 319 -3.64 -0.57 -1.57
N ARG A 320 -4.15 -0.85 -2.76
CA ARG A 320 -3.57 -1.75 -3.79
C ARG A 320 -2.10 -1.46 -4.16
N VAL A 321 -1.56 -0.35 -3.71
CA VAL A 321 -0.16 0.04 -3.93
C VAL A 321 0.78 -0.74 -3.00
N ALA A 322 0.33 -1.02 -1.77
CA ALA A 322 1.07 -1.60 -0.65
C ALA A 322 2.25 -0.73 -0.17
N ASP A 323 2.84 -1.11 0.96
CA ASP A 323 4.02 -0.44 1.51
C ASP A 323 5.18 -0.44 0.49
N GLY A 324 5.93 0.65 0.41
CA GLY A 324 7.06 0.77 -0.51
C GLY A 324 6.70 0.53 -1.98
N ARG A 325 5.45 0.77 -2.37
CA ARG A 325 4.93 0.42 -3.72
C ARG A 325 5.18 -1.04 -4.11
N PHE A 326 5.28 -1.93 -3.14
CA PHE A 326 5.65 -3.32 -3.38
C PHE A 326 4.75 -3.99 -4.42
N ALA A 327 3.42 -3.83 -4.32
CA ALA A 327 2.48 -4.45 -5.25
C ALA A 327 2.60 -3.89 -6.67
N VAL A 328 2.94 -2.61 -6.82
CA VAL A 328 3.22 -1.98 -8.13
C VAL A 328 4.51 -2.53 -8.74
N ARG A 329 5.58 -2.61 -7.94
CA ARG A 329 6.87 -3.18 -8.37
C ARG A 329 6.74 -4.63 -8.77
N LEU A 330 6.03 -5.45 -7.98
CA LEU A 330 5.73 -6.85 -8.28
C LEU A 330 4.97 -6.97 -9.60
N ALA A 331 3.88 -6.23 -9.78
CA ALA A 331 3.05 -6.28 -10.98
C ALA A 331 3.85 -5.92 -12.25
N ARG A 332 4.62 -4.84 -12.21
CA ARG A 332 5.45 -4.40 -13.34
C ARG A 332 6.59 -5.37 -13.65
N SER A 333 7.22 -5.94 -12.62
CA SER A 333 8.25 -6.97 -12.78
C SER A 333 7.70 -8.25 -13.42
N LEU A 334 6.49 -8.67 -13.02
CA LEU A 334 5.79 -9.81 -13.61
C LEU A 334 5.44 -9.55 -15.08
N ALA A 335 4.89 -8.37 -15.40
CA ALA A 335 4.54 -8.00 -16.76
C ALA A 335 5.77 -8.03 -17.69
N ALA A 336 6.91 -7.53 -17.23
CA ALA A 336 8.18 -7.61 -17.96
C ALA A 336 8.63 -9.06 -18.24
N GLN A 337 8.09 -10.05 -17.52
CA GLN A 337 8.33 -11.49 -17.72
C GLN A 337 7.14 -12.22 -18.41
N GLY A 338 6.19 -11.47 -18.93
CA GLY A 338 5.02 -12.02 -19.64
C GLY A 338 3.93 -12.56 -18.75
N ILE A 339 3.85 -12.11 -17.50
CA ILE A 339 2.86 -12.55 -16.51
C ILE A 339 1.92 -11.41 -16.17
N CYS A 340 0.62 -11.61 -16.39
CA CYS A 340 -0.41 -10.65 -16.01
C CYS A 340 -0.64 -10.61 -14.50
N SER A 341 -1.05 -9.46 -13.97
CA SER A 341 -1.49 -9.34 -12.59
C SER A 341 -2.61 -8.31 -12.42
N LEU A 342 -3.43 -8.52 -11.39
CA LEU A 342 -4.47 -7.59 -10.97
C LEU A 342 -4.22 -7.20 -9.50
N ARG A 343 -4.09 -5.91 -9.23
CA ARG A 343 -4.07 -5.33 -7.90
C ARG A 343 -5.43 -4.70 -7.63
N ILE A 344 -6.11 -5.03 -6.53
CA ILE A 344 -7.40 -4.41 -6.22
C ILE A 344 -7.41 -3.79 -4.84
N ASP A 345 -8.30 -2.85 -4.65
CA ASP A 345 -8.75 -2.41 -3.34
C ASP A 345 -10.04 -3.17 -3.01
N ALA A 346 -10.04 -3.93 -1.94
CA ALA A 346 -11.24 -4.59 -1.44
C ALA A 346 -12.25 -3.58 -0.88
N SER A 347 -13.49 -4.00 -0.67
CA SER A 347 -14.55 -3.18 -0.09
C SER A 347 -14.10 -2.53 1.23
N GLY A 348 -14.25 -1.23 1.33
CA GLY A 348 -13.84 -0.44 2.49
C GLY A 348 -12.37 -0.07 2.52
N ILE A 349 -11.55 -0.49 1.56
CA ILE A 349 -10.11 -0.19 1.49
C ILE A 349 -9.82 0.72 0.30
N GLY A 350 -8.80 1.58 0.44
CA GLY A 350 -8.26 2.41 -0.63
C GLY A 350 -9.34 3.20 -1.35
N ASP A 351 -9.39 3.07 -2.68
CA ASP A 351 -10.36 3.75 -3.54
C ASP A 351 -11.69 2.99 -3.71
N SER A 352 -11.81 1.77 -3.20
CA SER A 352 -13.06 0.99 -3.14
C SER A 352 -13.83 1.22 -1.83
N GLY A 353 -13.36 2.13 -0.96
CA GLY A 353 -14.01 2.41 0.32
C GLY A 353 -15.37 3.08 0.12
N THR A 354 -16.37 2.61 0.86
CA THR A 354 -17.56 3.37 1.20
C THR A 354 -17.22 4.30 2.37
N HIS A 355 -17.96 5.37 2.55
CA HIS A 355 -17.72 6.47 3.47
C HIS A 355 -16.79 6.23 4.66
N ALA A 356 -15.83 7.10 4.81
CA ALA A 356 -14.62 7.00 5.61
C ALA A 356 -14.79 7.00 7.14
N ARG A 357 -15.99 6.99 7.67
CA ARG A 357 -16.27 7.11 9.11
C ARG A 357 -16.22 5.80 9.89
N ASP A 358 -16.23 4.65 9.19
CA ASP A 358 -16.34 3.36 9.85
C ASP A 358 -14.98 2.87 10.37
N ASP A 359 -15.03 2.19 11.52
CA ASP A 359 -13.87 1.52 12.07
C ASP A 359 -13.41 0.38 11.14
N GLN A 360 -12.23 0.54 10.55
CA GLN A 360 -11.68 -0.39 9.57
C GLN A 360 -10.75 -1.45 10.20
N SER A 361 -10.64 -1.47 11.53
CA SER A 361 -9.67 -2.34 12.21
C SER A 361 -9.87 -3.83 11.91
N ASP A 362 -11.11 -4.28 11.71
CA ASP A 362 -11.44 -5.70 11.50
C ASP A 362 -11.59 -6.10 10.02
N ILE A 363 -11.63 -5.13 9.08
CA ILE A 363 -11.77 -5.37 7.63
C ILE A 363 -10.73 -6.38 7.09
N PRO A 364 -9.44 -6.30 7.46
CA PRO A 364 -8.42 -7.16 6.86
C PRO A 364 -8.63 -8.66 6.99
N TYR A 365 -9.48 -9.11 7.91
CA TYR A 365 -9.78 -10.53 8.14
C TYR A 365 -11.26 -10.87 7.94
N SER A 366 -12.03 -9.95 7.35
CA SER A 366 -13.46 -10.14 7.13
C SER A 366 -13.75 -11.12 5.99
N ASP A 367 -14.90 -11.79 6.07
CA ASP A 367 -15.39 -12.65 4.99
C ASP A 367 -15.68 -11.84 3.72
N GLN A 368 -16.00 -10.54 3.85
CA GLN A 368 -16.23 -9.65 2.72
C GLN A 368 -14.98 -9.53 1.84
N VAL A 369 -13.79 -9.33 2.43
CA VAL A 369 -12.54 -9.24 1.65
C VAL A 369 -12.24 -10.54 0.92
N ILE A 370 -12.55 -11.70 1.52
CA ILE A 370 -12.40 -13.00 0.87
C ILE A 370 -13.36 -13.10 -0.33
N THR A 371 -14.63 -12.68 -0.14
CA THR A 371 -15.66 -12.67 -1.20
C THR A 371 -15.26 -11.75 -2.35
N ASP A 372 -14.72 -10.58 -2.04
CA ASP A 372 -14.22 -9.63 -3.03
C ASP A 372 -13.10 -10.24 -3.90
N MET A 373 -12.17 -10.97 -3.26
CA MET A 373 -11.08 -11.65 -3.98
C MET A 373 -11.62 -12.78 -4.88
N VAL A 374 -12.61 -13.52 -4.43
CA VAL A 374 -13.26 -14.55 -5.25
C VAL A 374 -13.95 -13.91 -6.45
N SER A 375 -14.71 -12.84 -6.24
CA SER A 375 -15.37 -12.09 -7.32
C SER A 375 -14.36 -11.49 -8.32
N ALA A 376 -13.22 -11.01 -7.82
CA ALA A 376 -12.15 -10.51 -8.68
C ALA A 376 -11.51 -11.62 -9.51
N ALA A 377 -11.36 -12.81 -8.95
CA ALA A 377 -10.85 -13.96 -9.69
C ALA A 377 -11.85 -14.46 -10.76
N GLU A 378 -13.14 -14.40 -10.48
CA GLU A 378 -14.20 -14.69 -11.46
C GLU A 378 -14.18 -13.69 -12.61
N TRP A 379 -14.11 -12.39 -12.28
CA TRP A 379 -13.96 -11.32 -13.27
C TRP A 379 -12.73 -11.54 -14.17
N LEU A 380 -11.58 -11.94 -13.58
CA LEU A 380 -10.39 -12.29 -14.36
C LEU A 380 -10.63 -13.48 -15.30
N LYS A 381 -11.33 -14.51 -14.85
CA LYS A 381 -11.66 -15.68 -15.68
C LYS A 381 -12.56 -15.30 -16.86
N GLU A 382 -13.55 -14.43 -16.64
CA GLU A 382 -14.42 -13.87 -17.69
C GLU A 382 -13.62 -13.01 -18.68
N ALA A 383 -12.59 -12.28 -18.21
CA ALA A 383 -11.66 -11.54 -19.05
C ALA A 383 -10.63 -12.42 -19.80
N GLY A 384 -10.71 -13.76 -19.68
CA GLY A 384 -9.84 -14.71 -20.37
C GLY A 384 -8.62 -15.18 -19.56
N HIS A 385 -8.50 -14.79 -18.29
CA HIS A 385 -7.42 -15.21 -17.40
C HIS A 385 -7.81 -16.48 -16.61
N HIS A 386 -7.75 -17.65 -17.25
CA HIS A 386 -8.33 -18.89 -16.69
C HIS A 386 -7.57 -19.48 -15.49
N LYS A 387 -6.29 -19.17 -15.32
CA LYS A 387 -5.47 -19.68 -14.21
C LYS A 387 -5.10 -18.53 -13.27
N VAL A 388 -5.89 -18.35 -12.21
CA VAL A 388 -5.68 -17.29 -11.23
C VAL A 388 -4.97 -17.86 -10.00
N VAL A 389 -3.90 -17.17 -9.59
CA VAL A 389 -3.14 -17.42 -8.36
C VAL A 389 -3.27 -16.18 -7.48
N THR A 390 -3.59 -16.35 -6.21
CA THR A 390 -3.64 -15.24 -5.25
C THR A 390 -2.29 -15.00 -4.59
N PHE A 391 -2.02 -13.75 -4.25
CA PHE A 391 -0.83 -13.33 -3.53
C PHE A 391 -1.19 -12.38 -2.39
N GLY A 392 -0.56 -12.53 -1.24
CA GLY A 392 -0.72 -11.58 -0.14
C GLY A 392 0.36 -11.66 0.92
N ILE A 393 0.48 -10.56 1.69
CA ILE A 393 1.42 -10.39 2.80
C ILE A 393 0.60 -10.21 4.07
N CYS A 394 1.04 -10.78 5.20
CA CYS A 394 0.39 -10.64 6.51
C CYS A 394 -1.11 -11.03 6.46
N SER A 395 -2.04 -10.12 6.74
CA SER A 395 -3.48 -10.35 6.59
C SER A 395 -3.88 -10.67 5.14
N GLY A 396 -3.20 -10.07 4.16
CA GLY A 396 -3.36 -10.42 2.75
C GLY A 396 -2.98 -11.87 2.45
N ALA A 397 -2.01 -12.44 3.17
CA ALA A 397 -1.67 -13.85 3.07
C ALA A 397 -2.82 -14.75 3.56
N TYR A 398 -3.51 -14.36 4.63
CA TYR A 398 -4.72 -15.00 5.09
C TYR A 398 -5.82 -14.94 4.02
N THR A 399 -6.12 -13.74 3.52
CA THR A 399 -7.11 -13.53 2.46
C THR A 399 -6.77 -14.34 1.20
N SER A 400 -5.50 -14.33 0.78
CA SER A 400 -5.00 -15.10 -0.37
C SER A 400 -5.28 -16.59 -0.23
N LEU A 401 -4.97 -17.17 0.94
CA LEU A 401 -5.18 -18.59 1.22
C LEU A 401 -6.67 -18.96 1.19
N HIS A 402 -7.50 -18.17 1.85
CA HIS A 402 -8.95 -18.43 1.94
C HIS A 402 -9.66 -18.18 0.61
N ALA A 403 -9.30 -17.15 -0.14
CA ALA A 403 -9.85 -16.91 -1.48
C ALA A 403 -9.48 -18.05 -2.45
N ALA A 404 -8.23 -18.53 -2.41
CA ALA A 404 -7.82 -19.68 -3.23
C ALA A 404 -8.61 -20.94 -2.87
N SER A 405 -8.84 -21.17 -1.58
CA SER A 405 -9.65 -22.31 -1.11
C SER A 405 -11.12 -22.18 -1.53
N SER A 406 -11.76 -21.03 -1.33
CA SER A 406 -13.18 -20.81 -1.62
C SER A 406 -13.46 -20.73 -3.11
N GLY A 407 -12.64 -19.98 -3.87
CA GLY A 407 -12.81 -19.73 -5.30
C GLY A 407 -12.30 -20.84 -6.21
N GLN A 408 -11.79 -21.93 -5.68
CA GLN A 408 -11.18 -23.02 -6.46
C GLN A 408 -10.15 -22.51 -7.47
N LEU A 409 -9.20 -21.71 -6.96
CA LEU A 409 -8.17 -21.08 -7.78
C LEU A 409 -6.98 -22.00 -8.01
N ALA A 410 -6.11 -21.64 -8.94
CA ALA A 410 -4.95 -22.46 -9.31
C ALA A 410 -3.90 -22.54 -8.19
N GLY A 411 -3.81 -21.53 -7.34
CA GLY A 411 -2.87 -21.51 -6.23
C GLY A 411 -2.94 -20.26 -5.36
N ALA A 412 -2.10 -20.27 -4.31
CA ALA A 412 -1.87 -19.15 -3.40
C ALA A 412 -0.38 -19.01 -3.09
N ILE A 413 0.11 -17.76 -3.04
CA ILE A 413 1.42 -17.39 -2.54
C ILE A 413 1.19 -16.49 -1.32
N ALA A 414 1.62 -16.93 -0.15
CA ALA A 414 1.34 -16.27 1.11
C ALA A 414 2.64 -15.94 1.85
N ILE A 415 2.82 -14.65 2.15
CA ILE A 415 4.04 -14.13 2.80
C ILE A 415 3.73 -13.77 4.24
N ASN A 416 4.54 -14.28 5.17
CA ASN A 416 4.42 -13.97 6.60
C ASN A 416 2.99 -14.15 7.13
N LEU A 417 2.35 -15.27 6.77
CA LEU A 417 0.98 -15.61 7.18
C LEU A 417 0.89 -15.70 8.71
N PRO A 418 0.15 -14.80 9.38
CA PRO A 418 0.14 -14.78 10.85
C PRO A 418 -0.75 -15.86 11.45
N VAL A 419 -1.89 -16.14 10.81
CA VAL A 419 -2.87 -17.15 11.25
C VAL A 419 -3.44 -17.88 10.03
N PHE A 420 -3.66 -19.19 10.15
CA PHE A 420 -4.31 -20.00 9.11
C PHE A 420 -5.83 -19.89 9.14
N VAL A 421 -6.39 -19.71 10.32
CA VAL A 421 -7.83 -19.60 10.55
C VAL A 421 -8.06 -18.49 11.56
N TRP A 422 -8.99 -17.59 11.25
CA TRP A 422 -9.33 -16.49 12.14
C TRP A 422 -10.20 -17.00 13.28
N PRO A 423 -9.84 -16.75 14.55
CA PRO A 423 -10.64 -17.20 15.68
C PRO A 423 -11.97 -16.42 15.76
N ARG A 424 -13.09 -17.12 15.85
CA ARG A 424 -14.42 -16.50 15.95
C ARG A 424 -14.50 -15.59 17.19
N GLY A 425 -14.98 -14.36 16.99
CA GLY A 425 -15.18 -13.36 18.06
C GLY A 425 -13.91 -12.66 18.55
N GLU A 426 -12.76 -12.90 17.91
CA GLU A 426 -11.53 -12.15 18.22
C GLU A 426 -11.42 -10.88 17.39
N THR A 427 -10.86 -9.82 17.99
CA THR A 427 -10.55 -8.57 17.32
C THR A 427 -9.09 -8.55 16.88
N LEU A 428 -8.76 -7.74 15.87
CA LEU A 428 -7.39 -7.57 15.40
C LEU A 428 -6.45 -7.14 16.54
N ALA A 429 -6.88 -6.22 17.39
CA ALA A 429 -6.11 -5.74 18.53
C ALA A 429 -5.76 -6.88 19.51
N ASN A 430 -6.68 -7.81 19.76
CA ASN A 430 -6.44 -8.97 20.61
C ASN A 430 -5.49 -9.98 19.97
N VAL A 431 -5.65 -10.23 18.68
CA VAL A 431 -4.80 -11.18 17.94
C VAL A 431 -3.37 -10.65 17.85
N ILE A 432 -3.16 -9.38 17.51
CA ILE A 432 -1.83 -8.75 17.50
C ILE A 432 -1.19 -8.80 18.89
N LYS A 433 -1.93 -8.42 19.93
CA LYS A 433 -1.43 -8.46 21.32
C LYS A 433 -0.99 -9.88 21.74
N ASN A 434 -1.66 -10.90 21.25
CA ASN A 434 -1.32 -12.29 21.52
C ASN A 434 -0.15 -12.80 20.66
N GLN A 435 0.07 -12.21 19.47
CA GLN A 435 1.14 -12.59 18.54
C GLN A 435 2.48 -11.88 18.81
N THR A 436 2.48 -10.68 19.40
CA THR A 436 3.71 -9.95 19.76
C THR A 436 4.62 -10.69 20.73
N ASN A 437 4.15 -11.78 21.27
CA ASN A 437 4.89 -12.66 22.16
C ASN A 437 5.25 -13.98 21.45
N SER A 438 6.21 -13.94 20.51
CA SER A 438 6.72 -15.16 19.90
C SER A 438 7.28 -16.11 20.97
N MET A 439 7.19 -17.43 20.75
CA MET A 439 7.75 -18.44 21.64
C MET A 439 9.22 -18.18 21.96
N ARG A 440 10.00 -17.81 20.94
CA ARG A 440 11.42 -17.43 21.10
C ARG A 440 11.58 -16.17 21.95
N GLY A 441 10.70 -15.18 21.79
CA GLY A 441 10.64 -13.98 22.62
C GLY A 441 10.26 -14.27 24.07
N TYR A 442 9.31 -15.17 24.32
CA TYR A 442 8.96 -15.66 25.66
C TYR A 442 10.12 -16.42 26.30
N LEU A 443 10.72 -17.38 25.61
CA LEU A 443 11.87 -18.15 26.12
C LEU A 443 13.09 -17.26 26.38
N ALA A 444 13.36 -16.29 25.51
CA ALA A 444 14.41 -15.28 25.72
C ALA A 444 14.09 -14.37 26.91
N SER A 445 12.81 -14.02 27.10
CA SER A 445 12.35 -13.22 28.24
C SER A 445 12.38 -14.00 29.55
N LEU A 446 12.03 -15.28 29.55
CA LEU A 446 12.14 -16.19 30.71
C LEU A 446 13.60 -16.41 31.13
N ARG A 447 14.55 -16.43 30.19
CA ARG A 447 15.98 -16.52 30.47
C ARG A 447 16.64 -15.22 30.92
N SER A 448 15.93 -14.07 30.81
CA SER A 448 16.46 -12.76 31.16
C SER A 448 16.17 -12.40 32.63
N ILE A 449 17.13 -12.59 33.51
CA ILE A 449 17.07 -12.20 34.92
C ILE A 449 16.74 -10.72 35.10
N GLY A 450 17.22 -9.85 34.22
CA GLY A 450 16.92 -8.40 34.25
C GLY A 450 15.46 -8.05 33.97
N LYS A 451 14.76 -8.84 33.13
CA LYS A 451 13.32 -8.67 32.88
C LYS A 451 12.48 -9.14 34.08
N TRP A 452 12.88 -10.24 34.71
CA TRP A 452 12.25 -10.73 35.93
C TRP A 452 12.38 -9.74 37.09
N ARG A 453 13.56 -9.20 37.33
CA ARG A 453 13.78 -8.16 38.35
C ARG A 453 12.94 -6.90 38.10
N ARG A 454 12.78 -6.45 36.84
CA ARG A 454 11.92 -5.33 36.49
C ARG A 454 10.43 -5.64 36.70
N LEU A 455 9.99 -6.84 36.31
CA LEU A 455 8.60 -7.28 36.46
C LEU A 455 8.19 -7.36 37.93
N LEU A 456 9.03 -7.95 38.77
CA LEU A 456 8.81 -8.07 40.22
C LEU A 456 8.85 -6.71 40.95
N ARG A 457 9.66 -5.74 40.46
CA ARG A 457 9.74 -4.40 41.02
C ARG A 457 8.60 -3.49 40.58
N SER A 458 7.94 -3.79 39.45
CA SER A 458 6.92 -2.91 38.86
C SER A 458 5.52 -3.05 39.48
N GLY A 459 5.30 -3.99 40.40
CA GLY A 459 3.98 -4.24 41.02
C GLY A 459 2.85 -4.56 40.02
N ARG A 460 3.17 -4.86 38.75
CA ARG A 460 2.17 -5.12 37.71
C ARG A 460 1.51 -6.48 37.92
N ASP A 461 0.22 -6.55 37.60
CA ASP A 461 -0.58 -7.75 37.64
C ASP A 461 0.05 -8.85 36.76
N LEU A 462 0.41 -9.97 37.37
CA LEU A 462 1.00 -11.15 36.70
C LEU A 462 -0.05 -12.05 36.03
N ARG A 463 -1.34 -11.82 36.29
CA ARG A 463 -2.45 -12.63 35.75
C ARG A 463 -2.48 -12.68 34.23
N PRO A 464 -2.19 -11.59 33.46
CA PRO A 464 -2.12 -11.67 32.01
C PRO A 464 -0.97 -12.55 31.52
N VAL A 465 0.19 -12.52 32.21
CA VAL A 465 1.36 -13.35 31.87
C VAL A 465 1.07 -14.81 32.15
N LEU A 466 0.45 -15.11 33.31
CA LEU A 466 0.06 -16.48 33.65
C LEU A 466 -0.99 -17.04 32.68
N ARG A 467 -2.03 -16.26 32.35
CA ARG A 467 -3.04 -16.66 31.35
C ARG A 467 -2.44 -16.90 29.97
N GLY A 468 -1.48 -16.08 29.55
CA GLY A 468 -0.74 -16.29 28.31
C GLY A 468 0.05 -17.59 28.35
N LEU A 469 0.71 -17.88 29.46
CA LEU A 469 1.50 -19.10 29.64
C LEU A 469 0.62 -20.37 29.72
N THR A 470 -0.52 -20.33 30.43
CA THR A 470 -1.45 -21.47 30.49
C THR A 470 -2.11 -21.76 29.14
N ARG A 471 -2.54 -20.72 28.39
CA ARG A 471 -3.00 -20.90 27.01
C ARG A 471 -1.91 -21.50 26.12
N PHE A 472 -0.70 -21.00 26.24
CA PHE A 472 0.44 -21.51 25.49
C PHE A 472 0.72 -23.00 25.77
N VAL A 473 0.74 -23.40 27.05
CA VAL A 473 0.94 -24.80 27.45
C VAL A 473 -0.23 -25.68 26.97
N ALA A 474 -1.45 -25.20 27.08
CA ALA A 474 -2.64 -25.89 26.57
C ALA A 474 -2.57 -26.11 25.06
N ASP A 475 -2.23 -25.09 24.30
CA ASP A 475 -2.06 -25.17 22.84
C ASP A 475 -0.91 -26.11 22.45
N PHE A 476 0.21 -26.05 23.18
CA PHE A 476 1.36 -26.92 22.96
C PHE A 476 1.03 -28.39 23.20
N MET A 477 0.27 -28.68 24.23
CA MET A 477 -0.19 -30.05 24.55
C MET A 477 -1.28 -30.55 23.60
N TRP A 478 -2.11 -29.65 23.07
CA TRP A 478 -3.21 -30.00 22.17
C TRP A 478 -2.73 -30.50 20.79
N VAL A 479 -1.65 -29.91 20.27
CA VAL A 479 -1.12 -30.26 18.94
C VAL A 479 -0.65 -31.72 18.83
N PRO A 480 0.11 -32.30 19.79
CA PRO A 480 0.43 -33.74 19.79
C PRO A 480 -0.81 -34.63 19.85
N VAL A 481 -1.81 -34.25 20.64
CA VAL A 481 -3.08 -34.99 20.74
C VAL A 481 -3.80 -34.99 19.38
N MET A 482 -3.89 -33.87 18.73
CA MET A 482 -4.49 -33.74 17.39
C MET A 482 -3.73 -34.57 16.35
N ARG A 483 -2.39 -34.57 16.40
CA ARG A 483 -1.56 -35.42 15.53
C ARG A 483 -1.76 -36.89 15.75
N ALA A 484 -1.96 -37.30 17.01
CA ALA A 484 -2.24 -38.69 17.33
C ALA A 484 -3.64 -39.11 16.84
N ALA A 485 -4.65 -38.24 17.03
CA ALA A 485 -6.00 -38.45 16.53
C ALA A 485 -6.05 -38.61 14.99
N GLU A 486 -5.27 -37.81 14.27
CA GLU A 486 -5.14 -37.94 12.81
C GLU A 486 -4.51 -39.26 12.37
N ARG A 487 -3.58 -39.82 13.17
CA ARG A 487 -2.98 -41.13 12.85
C ARG A 487 -3.97 -42.28 12.95
N VAL A 488 -5.00 -42.13 13.77
CA VAL A 488 -6.09 -43.11 13.91
C VAL A 488 -7.31 -42.81 13.03
N GLY A 489 -7.12 -41.96 12.02
CA GLY A 489 -8.15 -41.72 10.99
C GLY A 489 -9.09 -40.52 11.25
N TRP A 490 -8.88 -39.77 12.35
CA TRP A 490 -9.66 -38.56 12.57
C TRP A 490 -9.24 -37.48 11.57
N CYS A 491 -10.23 -36.97 10.78
CA CYS A 491 -9.98 -35.90 9.82
C CYS A 491 -10.38 -34.57 10.43
N PRO A 492 -9.44 -33.63 10.62
CA PRO A 492 -9.79 -32.27 11.07
C PRO A 492 -10.69 -31.56 10.04
N GLY A 493 -11.70 -30.85 10.53
CA GLY A 493 -12.58 -30.04 9.67
C GLY A 493 -11.82 -28.93 8.94
N LYS A 494 -12.43 -28.40 7.86
CA LYS A 494 -11.84 -27.29 7.08
C LYS A 494 -11.58 -26.03 7.91
N ASP A 495 -12.26 -25.88 9.03
CA ASP A 495 -12.07 -24.78 9.99
C ASP A 495 -10.81 -24.94 10.86
N THR A 496 -9.96 -25.90 10.55
CA THR A 496 -8.67 -26.06 11.21
C THR A 496 -7.51 -25.83 10.22
N PRO A 497 -6.36 -25.34 10.67
CA PRO A 497 -5.20 -25.11 9.79
C PRO A 497 -4.81 -26.34 8.96
N ARG A 498 -4.85 -27.51 9.58
CA ARG A 498 -4.48 -28.78 8.92
C ARG A 498 -5.56 -29.25 7.94
N GLY A 499 -6.84 -29.09 8.28
CA GLY A 499 -7.96 -29.45 7.43
C GLY A 499 -8.03 -28.56 6.19
N LEU A 500 -7.83 -27.24 6.36
CA LEU A 500 -7.78 -26.27 5.27
C LEU A 500 -6.70 -26.67 4.24
N LEU A 501 -5.46 -26.85 4.67
CA LEU A 501 -4.36 -27.16 3.74
C LEU A 501 -4.48 -28.56 3.13
N ARG A 502 -5.04 -29.55 3.84
CA ARG A 502 -5.35 -30.85 3.23
C ARG A 502 -6.40 -30.76 2.15
N ASP A 503 -7.50 -30.04 2.38
CA ASP A 503 -8.54 -29.82 1.40
C ASP A 503 -7.98 -29.12 0.16
N MET A 504 -7.19 -28.06 0.34
CA MET A 504 -6.54 -27.37 -0.78
C MET A 504 -5.61 -28.30 -1.56
N SER A 505 -4.79 -29.09 -0.87
CA SER A 505 -3.89 -30.05 -1.50
C SER A 505 -4.64 -31.14 -2.26
N ALA A 506 -5.72 -31.68 -1.70
CA ALA A 506 -6.56 -32.69 -2.35
C ALA A 506 -7.23 -32.18 -3.63
N ARG A 507 -7.55 -30.88 -3.67
CA ARG A 507 -8.11 -30.20 -4.85
C ARG A 507 -7.06 -29.72 -5.85
N GLY A 508 -5.77 -29.99 -5.60
CA GLY A 508 -4.68 -29.61 -6.49
C GLY A 508 -4.29 -28.13 -6.43
N ILE A 509 -4.77 -27.38 -5.45
CA ILE A 509 -4.44 -25.95 -5.27
C ILE A 509 -2.98 -25.84 -4.82
N ARG A 510 -2.14 -25.24 -5.67
CA ARG A 510 -0.72 -25.04 -5.37
C ARG A 510 -0.56 -23.95 -4.32
N THR A 511 0.15 -24.23 -3.24
CA THR A 511 0.34 -23.27 -2.15
C THR A 511 1.81 -23.12 -1.82
N HIS A 512 2.29 -21.88 -1.82
CA HIS A 512 3.66 -21.56 -1.44
C HIS A 512 3.66 -20.52 -0.34
N LEU A 513 4.30 -20.87 0.80
CA LEU A 513 4.44 -19.97 1.94
C LEU A 513 5.88 -19.45 2.00
N ILE A 514 6.06 -18.16 2.24
CA ILE A 514 7.37 -17.55 2.50
C ILE A 514 7.30 -16.87 3.86
N TYR A 515 8.28 -17.15 4.71
CA TYR A 515 8.37 -16.50 6.02
C TYR A 515 9.77 -15.96 6.26
N GLY A 516 9.83 -14.82 6.91
CA GLY A 516 11.02 -14.41 7.65
C GLY A 516 11.26 -15.38 8.82
N THR A 517 12.50 -15.82 9.03
CA THR A 517 12.84 -16.81 10.08
C THR A 517 12.41 -16.35 11.48
N PHE A 518 12.35 -15.04 11.71
CA PHE A 518 11.94 -14.43 12.97
C PHE A 518 10.49 -13.93 12.98
N ASP A 519 9.74 -14.18 11.91
CA ASP A 519 8.34 -13.79 11.83
C ASP A 519 7.48 -14.59 12.82
N PRO A 520 6.55 -13.95 13.55
CA PRO A 520 5.65 -14.65 14.47
C PRO A 520 4.81 -15.75 13.81
N GLY A 521 4.51 -15.63 12.52
CA GLY A 521 3.78 -16.64 11.74
C GLY A 521 4.49 -17.98 11.66
N VAL A 522 5.84 -18.00 11.78
CA VAL A 522 6.62 -19.24 11.86
C VAL A 522 6.24 -20.07 13.07
N ASP A 523 5.99 -19.44 14.22
CA ASP A 523 5.58 -20.14 15.43
C ASP A 523 4.22 -20.84 15.22
N THR A 524 3.30 -20.18 14.52
CA THR A 524 1.99 -20.74 14.12
C THR A 524 2.18 -21.91 13.14
N LEU A 525 3.04 -21.75 12.14
CA LEU A 525 3.38 -22.81 11.19
C LEU A 525 3.94 -24.06 11.93
N VAL A 526 4.96 -23.86 12.76
CA VAL A 526 5.63 -24.95 13.50
C VAL A 526 4.67 -25.62 14.48
N ARG A 527 3.82 -24.84 15.14
CA ARG A 527 2.79 -25.37 16.06
C ARG A 527 1.89 -26.36 15.33
N HIS A 528 1.33 -26.02 14.20
CA HIS A 528 0.35 -26.85 13.51
C HIS A 528 0.99 -27.97 12.66
N PHE A 529 2.12 -27.72 12.01
CA PHE A 529 2.70 -28.63 11.01
C PHE A 529 4.04 -29.24 11.42
N GLY A 530 4.67 -28.76 12.48
CA GLY A 530 6.01 -29.21 12.91
C GLY A 530 7.13 -28.39 12.25
N PRO A 531 8.38 -28.84 12.30
CA PRO A 531 9.50 -28.12 11.71
C PRO A 531 9.24 -27.75 10.26
N ALA A 532 9.53 -26.51 9.89
CA ALA A 532 9.20 -25.96 8.57
C ALA A 532 9.77 -26.79 7.42
N SER A 533 10.97 -27.37 7.58
CA SER A 533 11.58 -28.29 6.60
C SER A 533 10.79 -29.57 6.32
N ARG A 534 9.86 -29.92 7.21
CA ARG A 534 9.01 -31.11 7.10
C ARG A 534 7.52 -30.80 7.14
N ALA A 535 7.17 -29.51 7.22
CA ALA A 535 5.79 -29.07 7.41
C ALA A 535 4.84 -29.66 6.37
N PHE A 536 5.26 -29.72 5.13
CA PHE A 536 4.43 -30.12 3.98
C PHE A 536 4.96 -31.36 3.24
N ALA A 537 5.83 -32.16 3.86
CA ALA A 537 6.40 -33.35 3.21
C ALA A 537 5.37 -34.35 2.67
N ARG A 538 4.12 -34.31 3.18
CA ARG A 538 3.01 -35.16 2.77
C ARG A 538 1.93 -34.44 1.94
N LEU A 539 2.17 -33.19 1.57
CA LEU A 539 1.25 -32.35 0.79
C LEU A 539 1.94 -31.92 -0.50
N PRO A 540 1.78 -32.69 -1.61
CA PRO A 540 2.64 -32.57 -2.81
C PRO A 540 2.56 -31.21 -3.50
N ASN A 541 1.43 -30.49 -3.32
CA ASN A 541 1.21 -29.18 -3.96
C ASN A 541 1.57 -28.01 -3.04
N MET A 542 2.25 -28.27 -1.91
CA MET A 542 2.57 -27.26 -0.92
C MET A 542 4.06 -27.19 -0.65
N SER A 543 4.56 -25.98 -0.45
CA SER A 543 5.95 -25.72 -0.13
C SER A 543 6.11 -24.52 0.78
N VAL A 544 7.25 -24.43 1.47
CA VAL A 544 7.57 -23.33 2.37
C VAL A 544 9.04 -22.95 2.25
N ASP A 545 9.29 -21.63 2.17
CA ASP A 545 10.61 -21.03 2.26
C ASP A 545 10.76 -20.26 3.57
N LEU A 546 11.89 -20.44 4.25
CA LEU A 546 12.30 -19.61 5.40
C LEU A 546 13.52 -18.79 5.00
N ARG A 547 13.51 -17.47 5.27
CA ARG A 547 14.57 -16.55 4.90
C ARG A 547 14.91 -15.58 6.02
N ASP A 548 16.17 -15.48 6.39
CA ASP A 548 16.61 -14.68 7.54
C ASP A 548 16.46 -13.17 7.32
N ALA A 549 16.61 -12.70 6.08
CA ALA A 549 16.54 -11.28 5.73
C ALA A 549 15.12 -10.79 5.37
N VAL A 550 14.11 -11.66 5.36
CA VAL A 550 12.73 -11.27 5.08
C VAL A 550 12.10 -10.70 6.35
N ASP A 551 11.78 -9.42 6.34
CA ASP A 551 11.01 -8.76 7.40
C ASP A 551 9.50 -8.94 7.19
N HIS A 552 8.70 -8.61 8.23
CA HIS A 552 7.25 -8.84 8.23
C HIS A 552 6.52 -8.15 7.07
N SER A 553 6.88 -6.91 6.78
CA SER A 553 6.20 -6.03 5.82
C SER A 553 6.97 -5.82 4.51
N LEU A 554 8.10 -6.51 4.32
CA LEU A 554 8.99 -6.38 3.17
C LEU A 554 9.54 -4.95 2.98
N TYR A 555 9.88 -4.28 4.07
CA TYR A 555 10.47 -2.94 4.02
C TYR A 555 11.91 -2.96 3.52
N GLY A 556 12.66 -4.04 3.78
CA GLY A 556 14.01 -4.21 3.25
C GLY A 556 14.00 -4.40 1.73
N THR A 557 14.84 -3.64 1.01
CA THR A 557 14.90 -3.70 -0.46
C THR A 557 15.28 -5.10 -0.96
N ALA A 558 16.25 -5.75 -0.32
CA ALA A 558 16.66 -7.11 -0.65
C ALA A 558 15.56 -8.14 -0.38
N ALA A 559 14.79 -7.98 0.72
CA ALA A 559 13.66 -8.84 1.04
C ALA A 559 12.55 -8.72 0.00
N ALA A 560 12.18 -7.48 -0.35
CA ALA A 560 11.19 -7.19 -1.38
C ALA A 560 11.60 -7.79 -2.73
N GLN A 561 12.86 -7.58 -3.15
CA GLN A 561 13.37 -8.13 -4.40
C GLN A 561 13.37 -9.66 -4.40
N TYR A 562 13.81 -10.30 -3.30
CA TYR A 562 13.74 -11.76 -3.18
C TYR A 562 12.33 -12.29 -3.40
N VAL A 563 11.31 -11.65 -2.79
CA VAL A 563 9.90 -12.09 -2.94
C VAL A 563 9.42 -11.89 -4.38
N ILE A 564 9.77 -10.78 -5.04
CA ILE A 564 9.45 -10.52 -6.45
C ILE A 564 10.03 -11.62 -7.35
N ASP A 565 11.33 -11.92 -7.20
CA ASP A 565 12.03 -12.93 -8.00
C ASP A 565 11.46 -14.33 -7.74
N ARG A 566 11.13 -14.63 -6.48
CA ARG A 566 10.56 -15.90 -6.10
C ARG A 566 9.15 -16.10 -6.67
N CYS A 567 8.29 -15.09 -6.60
CA CYS A 567 6.95 -15.11 -7.22
C CYS A 567 7.05 -15.32 -8.72
N THR A 568 7.94 -14.61 -9.38
CA THR A 568 8.18 -14.76 -10.83
C THR A 568 8.60 -16.18 -11.18
N GLY A 569 9.55 -16.75 -10.45
CA GLY A 569 10.01 -18.12 -10.65
C GLY A 569 8.92 -19.18 -10.40
N LEU A 570 8.11 -19.00 -9.35
CA LEU A 570 6.99 -19.90 -9.06
C LEU A 570 5.94 -19.87 -10.17
N LEU A 571 5.50 -18.69 -10.59
CA LEU A 571 4.49 -18.55 -11.64
C LEU A 571 4.98 -19.07 -12.98
N ALA A 572 6.25 -18.85 -13.31
CA ALA A 572 6.87 -19.42 -14.50
C ALA A 572 6.89 -20.97 -14.45
N GLY A 573 7.20 -21.55 -13.28
CA GLY A 573 7.19 -23.00 -13.07
C GLY A 573 5.79 -23.62 -12.99
N TRP A 574 4.75 -22.81 -12.83
CA TRP A 574 3.34 -23.26 -12.77
C TRP A 574 2.65 -23.23 -14.15
N ARG A 575 3.39 -22.89 -15.22
CA ARG A 575 2.93 -23.06 -16.62
C ARG A 575 2.72 -24.54 -16.95
N ALA A 576 1.79 -24.85 -17.85
CA ALA A 576 1.62 -26.21 -18.32
C ALA A 576 2.82 -26.65 -19.18
N PRO A 577 3.24 -27.93 -19.16
CA PRO A 577 4.39 -28.40 -19.94
C PRO A 577 4.31 -28.12 -21.45
N ALA A 578 3.11 -28.21 -22.05
CA ALA A 578 2.88 -27.89 -23.46
C ALA A 578 3.07 -26.39 -23.78
N GLU A 579 2.79 -25.52 -22.82
CA GLU A 579 2.92 -24.06 -22.90
C GLU A 579 4.38 -23.62 -22.78
N LEU A 580 5.20 -24.35 -21.99
CA LEU A 580 6.65 -24.14 -21.88
C LEU A 580 7.36 -24.40 -23.22
N ALA A 581 6.98 -25.46 -23.93
CA ALA A 581 7.58 -25.80 -25.25
C ALA A 581 7.26 -24.75 -26.32
N ALA A 582 6.04 -24.18 -26.29
CA ALA A 582 5.64 -23.11 -27.21
C ALA A 582 6.40 -21.80 -26.93
N THR A 583 6.58 -21.45 -25.65
CA THR A 583 7.29 -20.24 -25.24
C THR A 583 8.78 -20.31 -25.57
N GLU A 584 9.44 -21.46 -25.38
CA GLU A 584 10.84 -21.66 -25.78
C GLU A 584 11.03 -21.58 -27.27
N LYS A 585 10.09 -22.15 -28.05
CA LYS A 585 10.11 -22.07 -29.51
C LYS A 585 10.01 -20.64 -30.01
N THR A 586 9.12 -19.86 -29.41
CA THR A 586 8.93 -18.42 -29.72
C THR A 586 10.17 -17.60 -29.36
N LYS A 587 10.77 -17.82 -28.18
CA LYS A 587 12.02 -17.16 -27.78
C LYS A 587 13.16 -17.46 -28.72
N ARG A 588 13.29 -18.69 -29.21
CA ARG A 588 14.31 -19.09 -30.21
C ARG A 588 14.09 -18.40 -31.57
N VAL A 589 12.82 -18.28 -31.99
CA VAL A 589 12.46 -17.57 -33.23
C VAL A 589 12.78 -16.08 -33.14
N MET A 590 12.43 -15.41 -32.02
CA MET A 590 12.75 -14.00 -31.82
C MET A 590 14.24 -13.73 -31.71
N ALA A 591 15.00 -14.59 -31.02
CA ALA A 591 16.45 -14.48 -30.94
C ALA A 591 17.12 -14.65 -32.30
N SER A 592 16.56 -15.49 -33.19
CA SER A 592 17.05 -15.66 -34.57
C SER A 592 16.76 -14.43 -35.44
N HIS A 593 15.61 -13.79 -35.29
CA HIS A 593 15.24 -12.56 -36.00
C HIS A 593 16.07 -11.34 -35.55
N SER A 594 16.35 -11.22 -34.23
CA SER A 594 17.19 -10.14 -33.72
C SER A 594 18.64 -10.25 -34.16
N ARG A 595 19.17 -11.49 -34.33
CA ARG A 595 20.49 -11.72 -34.91
C ARG A 595 20.53 -11.38 -36.43
N LYS A 596 19.48 -11.72 -37.18
CA LYS A 596 19.39 -11.36 -38.62
C LYS A 596 19.36 -9.84 -38.82
N ARG A 597 18.62 -9.09 -38.05
CA ARG A 597 18.59 -7.61 -38.15
C ARG A 597 19.90 -6.93 -37.76
N ARG A 598 20.71 -7.53 -36.85
CA ARG A 598 22.06 -7.02 -36.55
C ARG A 598 23.09 -7.29 -37.65
N THR A 599 22.95 -8.37 -38.37
CA THR A 599 23.84 -8.66 -39.54
C THR A 599 23.46 -7.85 -40.77
N GLU A 600 22.23 -7.44 -40.96
CA GLU A 600 21.77 -6.58 -42.06
C GLU A 600 22.03 -5.07 -41.81
N SER A 601 22.34 -4.64 -40.57
CA SER A 601 22.71 -3.25 -40.28
C SER A 601 24.24 -3.01 -40.26
N THR A 602 25.03 -4.02 -40.57
CA THR A 602 26.51 -3.95 -40.58
C THR A 602 27.10 -4.21 -41.98
N LEU A 603 26.26 -4.27 -43.01
CA LEU A 603 26.57 -4.20 -44.42
C LEU A 603 26.00 -2.88 -44.98
#